data_f515e2f0b5a191910493ddede372fb07
#
_entry.id   f515e2f0b5a191910493ddede372fb07
#
_cell.length_a   1.000
_cell.length_b   1.000
_cell.length_c   1.000
_cell.angle_alpha   90.00
_cell.angle_beta   90.00
_cell.angle_gamma   90.00
#
_symmetry.space_group_name_H-M   'P 1'
#
loop_
_entity.id
_entity.type
_entity.pdbx_description
1 polymer ?
#
loop_
_entity_poly.entity_id
_entity_poly.type
_entity_poly.pdbx_seq_one_letter_code
_entity_poly.pdbx_strand_id
1 'polypeptide(L)'
;MDQRRTLTARVVTLVSALAAGIAAAASLAPPPLREMRWIDPGLPRAEVLRALTTEPAECLVVPVDVAHREKIAIGRAVFRSPLLLGGQAARAGISCASCHRAGRGNPHFVFPGVSGAPGTADVTSSLFSSKRGDGLFNPRPIPDLVTAPATVDRNPAKPDLRRFIHGQIVEEFDGLEPPAAVLDGIAAYVAAIGGRCGGDAARTATREAADAKAAVLAAQQLLAAADQPAAHMLMAAARSALGRLDERYVGVSGIDRRLAKRDAELRQTQLLAITDPAAASAALGRWTRRFDKDSEAMVAAQDRSLYSAAMLSAILPR
;
A
#
# COMPACT_ATOMS: atom_id res chain seq x y z
N MET A 1 30.94 -19.76 58.28
CA MET A 1 30.89 -20.46 56.95
C MET A 1 29.55 -20.30 56.25
N ASP A 2 28.72 -19.30 56.59
CA ASP A 2 27.31 -19.29 56.12
C ASP A 2 26.92 -18.12 55.23
N GLN A 3 27.78 -17.11 55.10
CA GLN A 3 27.46 -15.94 54.24
C GLN A 3 27.70 -16.14 52.73
N ARG A 4 28.48 -17.12 52.32
CA ARG A 4 28.72 -17.37 50.87
C ARG A 4 27.60 -18.18 50.17
N ARG A 5 26.82 -18.95 50.95
CA ARG A 5 25.70 -19.74 50.36
C ARG A 5 24.45 -18.92 50.14
N THR A 6 24.24 -17.84 50.86
CA THR A 6 23.06 -16.95 50.66
C THR A 6 23.22 -15.98 49.47
N LEU A 7 24.44 -15.60 49.10
CA LEU A 7 24.68 -14.75 47.92
C LEU A 7 24.47 -15.51 46.62
N THR A 8 24.90 -16.77 46.52
CA THR A 8 24.72 -17.59 45.31
C THR A 8 23.25 -17.91 45.04
N ALA A 9 22.43 -18.15 46.05
CA ALA A 9 20.99 -18.40 45.87
C ALA A 9 20.23 -17.16 45.38
N ARG A 10 20.58 -15.95 45.86
CA ARG A 10 19.93 -14.71 45.41
C ARG A 10 20.33 -14.28 44.00
N VAL A 11 21.55 -14.57 43.56
CA VAL A 11 22.02 -14.26 42.22
C VAL A 11 21.36 -15.20 41.21
N VAL A 12 21.20 -16.49 41.52
CA VAL A 12 20.51 -17.46 40.62
C VAL A 12 19.03 -17.11 40.47
N THR A 13 18.35 -16.67 41.54
CA THR A 13 16.92 -16.29 41.46
C THR A 13 16.73 -14.99 40.65
N LEU A 14 17.63 -14.02 40.71
CA LEU A 14 17.58 -12.79 39.95
C LEU A 14 17.85 -13.03 38.44
N VAL A 15 18.78 -13.90 38.10
CA VAL A 15 19.08 -14.25 36.70
C VAL A 15 17.93 -15.03 36.10
N SER A 16 17.26 -15.92 36.81
CA SER A 16 16.08 -16.65 36.33
C SER A 16 14.86 -15.75 36.12
N ALA A 17 14.67 -14.72 36.97
CA ALA A 17 13.58 -13.75 36.80
C ALA A 17 13.83 -12.81 35.61
N LEU A 18 15.10 -12.45 35.33
CA LEU A 18 15.45 -11.64 34.16
C LEU A 18 15.28 -12.43 32.85
N ALA A 19 15.61 -13.71 32.82
CA ALA A 19 15.43 -14.58 31.66
C ALA A 19 13.94 -14.81 31.32
N ALA A 20 13.08 -14.94 32.35
CA ALA A 20 11.63 -15.05 32.14
C ALA A 20 11.00 -13.74 31.65
N GLY A 21 11.53 -12.58 32.06
CA GLY A 21 11.07 -11.27 31.57
C GLY A 21 11.44 -11.01 30.10
N ILE A 22 12.60 -11.50 29.63
CA ILE A 22 13.04 -11.35 28.24
C ILE A 22 12.25 -12.29 27.31
N ALA A 23 11.86 -13.48 27.77
CA ALA A 23 11.04 -14.39 26.98
C ALA A 23 9.60 -13.88 26.77
N ALA A 24 9.04 -13.12 27.70
CA ALA A 24 7.71 -12.50 27.57
C ALA A 24 7.71 -11.27 26.65
N ALA A 25 8.85 -10.57 26.48
CA ALA A 25 8.98 -9.42 25.58
C ALA A 25 9.17 -9.81 24.11
N ALA A 26 9.54 -11.05 23.79
CA ALA A 26 9.74 -11.54 22.43
C ALA A 26 8.42 -11.80 21.65
N SER A 27 7.26 -11.61 22.31
CA SER A 27 5.94 -11.89 21.72
C SER A 27 5.22 -10.69 21.10
N LEU A 28 5.87 -9.53 20.99
CA LEU A 28 5.24 -8.27 20.51
C LEU A 28 5.85 -7.73 19.22
N ALA A 29 6.36 -8.61 18.33
CA ALA A 29 6.64 -8.17 16.98
C ALA A 29 5.32 -7.74 16.32
N PRO A 30 5.25 -6.51 15.79
CA PRO A 30 4.03 -6.08 15.11
C PRO A 30 3.70 -7.05 13.96
N PRO A 31 2.41 -7.29 13.69
CA PRO A 31 2.02 -8.16 12.58
C PRO A 31 2.74 -7.75 11.30
N PRO A 32 3.20 -8.68 10.47
CA PRO A 32 4.01 -8.39 9.29
C PRO A 32 3.25 -7.58 8.22
N LEU A 33 1.93 -7.52 8.30
CA LEU A 33 1.10 -6.78 7.35
C LEU A 33 0.96 -5.32 7.78
N ARG A 34 1.40 -4.39 6.92
CA ARG A 34 1.27 -2.93 7.18
C ARG A 34 -0.15 -2.50 7.47
N GLU A 35 -1.14 -3.14 6.86
CA GLU A 35 -2.55 -2.82 7.04
C GLU A 35 -3.03 -3.00 8.48
N MET A 36 -2.42 -3.88 9.24
CA MET A 36 -2.72 -4.08 10.67
C MET A 36 -2.47 -2.83 11.52
N ARG A 37 -1.67 -1.87 11.02
CA ARG A 37 -1.33 -0.64 11.74
C ARG A 37 -2.48 0.36 11.78
N TRP A 38 -3.45 0.23 10.87
CA TRP A 38 -4.59 1.13 10.76
C TRP A 38 -5.93 0.41 10.58
N ILE A 39 -6.01 -0.86 10.96
CA ILE A 39 -7.28 -1.53 11.19
C ILE A 39 -7.71 -1.24 12.63
N ASP A 40 -9.01 -0.99 12.82
CA ASP A 40 -9.61 -0.81 14.12
C ASP A 40 -9.22 -1.96 15.08
N PRO A 41 -8.53 -1.68 16.18
CA PRO A 41 -8.11 -2.72 17.13
C PRO A 41 -9.29 -3.36 17.88
N GLY A 42 -10.47 -2.72 17.88
CA GLY A 42 -11.70 -3.26 18.46
C GLY A 42 -12.49 -4.17 17.52
N LEU A 43 -12.01 -4.35 16.29
CA LEU A 43 -12.72 -5.15 15.30
C LEU A 43 -12.72 -6.65 15.69
N PRO A 44 -13.87 -7.34 15.63
CA PRO A 44 -13.92 -8.79 15.86
C PRO A 44 -12.95 -9.55 14.94
N ARG A 45 -12.28 -10.56 15.49
CA ARG A 45 -11.24 -11.33 14.77
C ARG A 45 -11.71 -11.85 13.39
N ALA A 46 -12.96 -12.30 13.29
CA ALA A 46 -13.52 -12.76 12.02
C ALA A 46 -13.59 -11.64 10.98
N GLU A 47 -13.87 -10.41 11.41
CA GLU A 47 -13.91 -9.24 10.55
C GLU A 47 -12.50 -8.76 10.18
N VAL A 48 -11.53 -8.84 11.09
CA VAL A 48 -10.11 -8.61 10.77
C VAL A 48 -9.65 -9.59 9.69
N LEU A 49 -9.95 -10.88 9.83
CA LEU A 49 -9.64 -11.90 8.82
C LEU A 49 -10.28 -11.54 7.47
N ARG A 50 -11.57 -11.19 7.46
CA ARG A 50 -12.27 -10.77 6.24
C ARG A 50 -11.61 -9.54 5.63
N ALA A 51 -11.33 -8.51 6.41
CA ALA A 51 -10.69 -7.28 5.94
C ALA A 51 -9.30 -7.52 5.35
N LEU A 52 -8.56 -8.52 5.84
CA LEU A 52 -7.23 -8.87 5.35
C LEU A 52 -7.24 -9.85 4.17
N THR A 53 -8.29 -10.65 3.98
CA THR A 53 -8.38 -11.67 2.93
C THR A 53 -9.25 -11.25 1.74
N THR A 54 -10.07 -10.20 1.91
CA THR A 54 -10.93 -9.68 0.84
C THR A 54 -10.72 -8.18 0.65
N GLU A 55 -11.20 -7.66 -0.45
CA GLU A 55 -11.34 -6.23 -0.73
C GLU A 55 -12.60 -5.98 -1.56
N PRO A 56 -13.22 -4.79 -1.48
CA PRO A 56 -14.33 -4.44 -2.35
C PRO A 56 -13.98 -4.61 -3.82
N ALA A 57 -14.96 -5.01 -4.63
CA ALA A 57 -14.76 -5.04 -6.07
C ALA A 57 -14.56 -3.62 -6.62
N GLU A 58 -13.53 -3.45 -7.44
CA GLU A 58 -13.08 -2.13 -7.92
C GLU A 58 -14.04 -1.47 -8.93
N CYS A 59 -14.84 -2.27 -9.65
CA CYS A 59 -15.89 -1.80 -10.57
C CYS A 59 -15.46 -0.74 -11.58
N LEU A 60 -14.34 -0.94 -12.25
CA LEU A 60 -13.87 0.02 -13.26
C LEU A 60 -14.72 -0.01 -14.53
N VAL A 61 -15.18 1.16 -14.95
CA VAL A 61 -15.73 1.38 -16.29
C VAL A 61 -14.54 1.65 -17.23
N VAL A 62 -14.11 0.60 -17.92
CA VAL A 62 -12.91 0.67 -18.77
C VAL A 62 -13.31 1.09 -20.20
N PRO A 63 -12.80 2.22 -20.72
CA PRO A 63 -13.12 2.69 -22.06
C PRO A 63 -12.47 1.83 -23.14
N VAL A 64 -12.99 1.93 -24.38
CA VAL A 64 -12.42 1.24 -25.55
C VAL A 64 -11.09 1.87 -25.96
N ASP A 65 -10.93 3.17 -25.78
CA ASP A 65 -9.72 3.91 -26.15
C ASP A 65 -8.50 3.45 -25.35
N VAL A 66 -7.41 3.13 -26.07
CA VAL A 66 -6.17 2.58 -25.49
C VAL A 66 -5.48 3.61 -24.60
N ALA A 67 -5.35 4.86 -25.09
CA ALA A 67 -4.65 5.91 -24.35
C ALA A 67 -5.35 6.23 -23.01
N HIS A 68 -6.69 6.16 -23.00
CA HIS A 68 -7.45 6.35 -21.76
C HIS A 68 -7.28 5.17 -20.81
N ARG A 69 -7.22 3.92 -21.32
CA ARG A 69 -6.90 2.75 -20.48
C ARG A 69 -5.52 2.85 -19.85
N GLU A 70 -4.53 3.34 -20.58
CA GLU A 70 -3.17 3.57 -20.07
C GLU A 70 -3.16 4.59 -18.94
N LYS A 71 -3.89 5.70 -19.07
CA LYS A 71 -4.05 6.68 -17.98
C LYS A 71 -4.67 6.03 -16.73
N ILE A 72 -5.73 5.24 -16.90
CA ILE A 72 -6.36 4.52 -15.78
C ILE A 72 -5.35 3.58 -15.11
N ALA A 73 -4.53 2.85 -15.87
CA ALA A 73 -3.52 1.95 -15.32
C ALA A 73 -2.43 2.70 -14.53
N ILE A 74 -1.96 3.85 -15.05
CA ILE A 74 -1.03 4.75 -14.34
C ILE A 74 -1.67 5.17 -13.00
N GLY A 75 -2.87 5.71 -13.05
CA GLY A 75 -3.57 6.21 -11.86
C GLY A 75 -3.79 5.12 -10.82
N ARG A 76 -4.25 3.94 -11.25
CA ARG A 76 -4.47 2.80 -10.37
C ARG A 76 -3.20 2.35 -9.63
N ALA A 77 -2.07 2.32 -10.33
CA ALA A 77 -0.80 1.91 -9.75
C ALA A 77 -0.33 2.89 -8.66
N VAL A 78 -0.38 4.20 -8.93
CA VAL A 78 0.07 5.23 -7.99
C VAL A 78 -0.92 5.46 -6.84
N PHE A 79 -2.23 5.28 -7.05
CA PHE A 79 -3.26 5.34 -6.01
C PHE A 79 -3.00 4.34 -4.86
N ARG A 80 -2.34 3.23 -5.16
CA ARG A 80 -1.93 2.19 -4.21
C ARG A 80 -0.50 2.39 -3.65
N SER A 81 0.19 3.43 -4.07
CA SER A 81 1.56 3.71 -3.67
C SER A 81 1.62 4.77 -2.56
N PRO A 82 2.21 4.46 -1.40
CA PRO A 82 2.43 5.47 -0.36
C PRO A 82 3.34 6.62 -0.80
N LEU A 83 4.22 6.38 -1.79
CA LEU A 83 5.19 7.36 -2.24
C LEU A 83 4.59 8.50 -3.08
N LEU A 84 3.30 8.42 -3.42
CA LEU A 84 2.56 9.54 -4.00
C LEU A 84 2.31 10.63 -2.95
N LEU A 85 2.06 10.22 -1.72
CA LEU A 85 1.90 11.11 -0.58
C LEU A 85 3.28 11.45 0.01
N GLY A 86 3.34 12.43 0.88
CA GLY A 86 4.56 12.85 1.55
C GLY A 86 4.51 12.66 3.06
N GLY A 87 5.43 13.32 3.74
CA GLY A 87 5.40 13.49 5.17
C GLY A 87 5.23 12.20 5.98
N GLN A 88 4.40 12.26 6.99
CA GLN A 88 4.10 11.14 7.88
C GLN A 88 3.24 10.06 7.21
N ALA A 89 2.35 10.43 6.29
CA ALA A 89 1.51 9.47 5.58
C ALA A 89 2.36 8.46 4.80
N ALA A 90 3.33 8.93 4.02
CA ALA A 90 4.25 8.07 3.27
C ALA A 90 5.08 7.17 4.21
N ARG A 91 5.62 7.74 5.32
CA ARG A 91 6.40 6.97 6.31
C ARG A 91 5.58 5.89 7.00
N ALA A 92 4.30 6.15 7.25
CA ALA A 92 3.38 5.16 7.80
C ALA A 92 2.98 4.10 6.78
N GLY A 93 3.27 4.29 5.49
CA GLY A 93 2.86 3.42 4.40
C GLY A 93 1.41 3.63 3.97
N ILE A 94 0.81 4.77 4.32
CA ILE A 94 -0.55 5.15 3.91
C ILE A 94 -0.53 5.60 2.45
N SER A 95 -1.52 5.14 1.70
CA SER A 95 -1.81 5.55 0.33
C SER A 95 -3.28 5.93 0.20
N CYS A 96 -3.69 6.47 -0.94
CA CYS A 96 -5.11 6.71 -1.19
C CYS A 96 -5.97 5.44 -0.99
N ALA A 97 -5.43 4.27 -1.38
CA ALA A 97 -6.09 2.99 -1.21
C ALA A 97 -6.21 2.54 0.26
N SER A 98 -5.47 3.12 1.21
CA SER A 98 -5.61 2.81 2.63
C SER A 98 -6.95 3.31 3.19
N CYS A 99 -7.34 4.51 2.77
CA CYS A 99 -8.63 5.13 3.12
C CYS A 99 -9.73 4.74 2.13
N HIS A 100 -9.41 4.68 0.83
CA HIS A 100 -10.36 4.39 -0.25
C HIS A 100 -10.08 3.00 -0.86
N ARG A 101 -10.45 1.93 -0.15
CA ARG A 101 -10.22 0.54 -0.59
C ARG A 101 -10.94 0.26 -1.91
N ALA A 102 -10.19 0.02 -2.98
CA ALA A 102 -10.76 -0.13 -4.32
C ALA A 102 -11.73 1.00 -4.72
N GLY A 103 -11.47 2.23 -4.27
CA GLY A 103 -12.31 3.40 -4.49
C GLY A 103 -13.55 3.48 -3.58
N ARG A 104 -13.71 2.56 -2.63
CA ARG A 104 -14.78 2.59 -1.63
C ARG A 104 -14.26 3.15 -0.31
N GLY A 105 -15.14 3.65 0.54
CA GLY A 105 -14.75 4.01 1.90
C GLY A 105 -14.19 2.80 2.66
N ASN A 106 -13.29 3.04 3.61
CA ASN A 106 -12.76 1.99 4.48
C ASN A 106 -13.37 2.13 5.89
N PRO A 107 -14.43 1.37 6.23
CA PRO A 107 -15.11 1.50 7.52
C PRO A 107 -14.26 1.03 8.71
N HIS A 108 -13.15 0.34 8.45
CA HIS A 108 -12.27 -0.21 9.47
C HIS A 108 -10.99 0.62 9.66
N PHE A 109 -10.86 1.75 8.96
CA PHE A 109 -9.68 2.59 9.06
C PHE A 109 -9.64 3.33 10.39
N VAL A 110 -8.55 3.14 11.14
CA VAL A 110 -8.23 3.89 12.36
C VAL A 110 -6.76 4.25 12.33
N PHE A 111 -6.45 5.53 12.42
CA PHE A 111 -5.08 6.01 12.57
C PHE A 111 -5.01 6.97 13.78
N PRO A 112 -4.12 6.70 14.77
CA PRO A 112 -4.03 7.52 15.96
C PRO A 112 -3.73 9.00 15.64
N GLY A 113 -4.51 9.91 16.21
CA GLY A 113 -4.37 11.36 15.98
C GLY A 113 -5.00 11.89 14.69
N VAL A 114 -5.60 11.00 13.88
CA VAL A 114 -6.27 11.34 12.61
C VAL A 114 -7.72 10.85 12.60
N SER A 115 -7.95 9.65 13.10
CA SER A 115 -9.30 9.07 13.18
C SER A 115 -9.97 9.38 14.51
N GLY A 116 -11.27 9.70 14.47
CA GLY A 116 -12.18 9.66 15.61
C GLY A 116 -12.76 8.26 15.74
N ALA A 117 -13.96 8.05 15.22
CA ALA A 117 -14.53 6.71 15.09
C ALA A 117 -13.86 5.94 13.93
N PRO A 118 -13.92 4.59 13.91
CA PRO A 118 -13.51 3.81 12.75
C PRO A 118 -14.17 4.31 11.45
N GLY A 119 -13.42 4.31 10.35
CA GLY A 119 -13.89 4.80 9.07
C GLY A 119 -13.91 6.33 8.93
N THR A 120 -13.24 7.05 9.84
CA THR A 120 -13.09 8.51 9.75
C THR A 120 -11.63 8.92 9.64
N ALA A 121 -11.37 10.09 9.05
CA ALA A 121 -10.07 10.70 9.00
C ALA A 121 -10.19 12.22 9.03
N ASP A 122 -9.28 12.86 9.77
CA ASP A 122 -9.02 14.28 9.72
C ASP A 122 -7.83 14.52 8.81
N VAL A 123 -8.08 14.84 7.55
CA VAL A 123 -7.02 15.08 6.57
C VAL A 123 -6.37 16.46 6.72
N THR A 124 -7.01 17.37 7.45
CA THR A 124 -6.42 18.67 7.81
C THR A 124 -5.56 18.60 9.08
N SER A 125 -5.39 17.39 9.65
CA SER A 125 -4.54 17.18 10.81
C SER A 125 -3.10 17.60 10.53
N SER A 126 -2.52 18.37 11.44
CA SER A 126 -1.09 18.75 11.40
C SER A 126 -0.13 17.55 11.42
N LEU A 127 -0.62 16.34 11.74
CA LEU A 127 0.14 15.11 11.64
C LEU A 127 0.43 14.73 10.17
N PHE A 128 -0.50 15.00 9.27
CA PHE A 128 -0.35 14.68 7.84
C PHE A 128 0.06 15.88 7.00
N SER A 129 -0.37 17.09 7.37
CA SER A 129 -0.16 18.30 6.61
C SER A 129 0.59 19.35 7.40
N SER A 130 1.68 19.86 6.84
CA SER A 130 2.35 21.07 7.32
C SER A 130 1.70 22.36 6.80
N LYS A 131 0.83 22.26 5.78
CA LYS A 131 0.22 23.38 5.06
C LYS A 131 -1.23 23.64 5.45
N ARG A 132 -1.98 22.59 5.78
CA ARG A 132 -3.42 22.62 6.04
C ARG A 132 -3.79 22.35 7.49
N GLY A 133 -2.81 22.14 8.37
CA GLY A 133 -3.05 21.93 9.80
C GLY A 133 -3.79 23.10 10.41
N ASP A 134 -5.07 22.91 10.76
CA ASP A 134 -5.93 23.94 11.35
C ASP A 134 -5.95 23.93 12.88
N GLY A 135 -5.25 22.97 13.51
CA GLY A 135 -5.21 22.78 14.96
C GLY A 135 -6.49 22.24 15.57
N LEU A 136 -7.48 21.86 14.75
CA LEU A 136 -8.74 21.30 15.18
C LEU A 136 -8.77 19.79 14.89
N PHE A 137 -9.28 19.02 15.85
CA PHE A 137 -9.53 17.59 15.61
C PHE A 137 -10.99 17.42 15.16
N ASN A 138 -11.18 17.29 13.84
CA ASN A 138 -12.49 17.24 13.22
C ASN A 138 -12.65 16.12 12.16
N PRO A 139 -12.35 14.85 12.52
CA PRO A 139 -12.38 13.72 11.60
C PRO A 139 -13.74 13.56 10.91
N ARG A 140 -13.71 13.35 9.59
CA ARG A 140 -14.87 13.17 8.73
C ARG A 140 -14.96 11.72 8.24
N PRO A 141 -16.16 11.19 7.98
CA PRO A 141 -16.30 9.88 7.35
C PRO A 141 -15.56 9.83 6.03
N ILE A 142 -14.76 8.75 5.81
CA ILE A 142 -14.08 8.50 4.56
C ILE A 142 -15.11 8.20 3.48
N PRO A 143 -15.24 9.04 2.43
CA PRO A 143 -16.30 8.86 1.44
C PRO A 143 -16.03 7.66 0.53
N ASP A 144 -17.10 7.02 0.07
CA ASP A 144 -17.06 6.15 -1.10
C ASP A 144 -16.94 7.03 -2.35
N LEU A 145 -15.88 6.84 -3.14
CA LEU A 145 -15.59 7.69 -4.30
C LEU A 145 -16.63 7.54 -5.42
N VAL A 146 -17.49 6.54 -5.37
CA VAL A 146 -18.58 6.35 -6.34
C VAL A 146 -19.82 7.12 -5.96
N THR A 147 -20.16 7.11 -4.65
CA THR A 147 -21.41 7.65 -4.13
C THR A 147 -21.25 8.97 -3.39
N ALA A 148 -20.00 9.42 -3.17
CA ALA A 148 -19.74 10.69 -2.51
C ALA A 148 -20.52 11.82 -3.22
N PRO A 149 -21.14 12.73 -2.47
CA PRO A 149 -21.81 13.88 -3.06
C PRO A 149 -20.78 14.61 -3.94
N ALA A 150 -21.21 14.96 -5.14
CA ALA A 150 -20.35 15.55 -6.16
C ALA A 150 -19.97 17.01 -5.80
N THR A 151 -19.19 17.18 -4.74
CA THR A 151 -18.55 18.47 -4.42
C THR A 151 -17.50 18.83 -5.48
N VAL A 152 -17.05 17.83 -6.24
CA VAL A 152 -16.08 17.97 -7.33
C VAL A 152 -16.61 17.25 -8.56
N ASP A 153 -16.64 17.94 -9.70
CA ASP A 153 -17.03 17.32 -10.96
C ASP A 153 -16.01 16.23 -11.34
N ARG A 154 -16.47 14.98 -11.41
CA ARG A 154 -15.64 13.81 -11.74
C ARG A 154 -15.35 13.65 -13.22
N ASN A 155 -15.82 14.56 -14.08
CA ASN A 155 -15.50 14.53 -15.50
C ASN A 155 -13.99 14.75 -15.70
N PRO A 156 -13.22 13.77 -16.21
CA PRO A 156 -11.77 13.87 -16.36
C PRO A 156 -11.35 14.93 -17.40
N ALA A 157 -12.28 15.39 -18.26
CA ALA A 157 -12.04 16.48 -19.19
C ALA A 157 -12.08 17.87 -18.53
N LYS A 158 -12.59 17.97 -17.28
CA LYS A 158 -12.63 19.20 -16.53
C LYS A 158 -11.47 19.30 -15.52
N PRO A 159 -10.99 20.50 -15.21
CA PRO A 159 -9.85 20.67 -14.31
C PRO A 159 -10.15 20.40 -12.83
N ASP A 160 -11.43 20.30 -12.43
CA ASP A 160 -11.83 20.32 -11.03
C ASP A 160 -11.36 19.09 -10.27
N LEU A 161 -11.58 17.88 -10.80
CA LEU A 161 -11.11 16.65 -10.17
C LEU A 161 -9.57 16.63 -10.06
N ARG A 162 -8.88 17.03 -11.12
CA ARG A 162 -7.42 17.08 -11.14
C ARG A 162 -6.87 18.05 -10.10
N ARG A 163 -7.46 19.27 -10.00
CA ARG A 163 -7.09 20.28 -9.00
C ARG A 163 -7.35 19.79 -7.58
N PHE A 164 -8.48 19.15 -7.35
CA PHE A 164 -8.81 18.56 -6.05
C PHE A 164 -7.79 17.50 -5.66
N ILE A 165 -7.47 16.55 -6.54
CA ILE A 165 -6.48 15.49 -6.27
C ILE A 165 -5.09 16.09 -6.02
N HIS A 166 -4.69 17.10 -6.79
CA HIS A 166 -3.44 17.83 -6.57
C HIS A 166 -3.38 18.42 -5.16
N GLY A 167 -4.44 19.10 -4.72
CA GLY A 167 -4.55 19.65 -3.37
C GLY A 167 -4.42 18.56 -2.29
N GLN A 168 -5.06 17.40 -2.50
CA GLN A 168 -4.91 16.28 -1.58
C GLN A 168 -3.45 15.81 -1.48
N ILE A 169 -2.74 15.69 -2.59
CA ILE A 169 -1.35 15.20 -2.59
C ILE A 169 -0.42 16.23 -1.94
N VAL A 170 -0.45 17.48 -2.44
CA VAL A 170 0.56 18.50 -2.13
C VAL A 170 0.24 19.26 -0.85
N GLU A 171 -1.05 19.54 -0.60
CA GLU A 171 -1.44 20.40 0.51
C GLU A 171 -1.88 19.60 1.73
N GLU A 172 -2.67 18.51 1.55
CA GLU A 172 -3.18 17.71 2.66
C GLU A 172 -2.18 16.66 3.18
N PHE A 173 -1.30 16.16 2.32
CA PHE A 173 -0.38 15.07 2.67
C PHE A 173 1.11 15.40 2.46
N ASP A 174 1.47 16.67 2.28
CA ASP A 174 2.86 17.13 2.09
C ASP A 174 3.62 16.37 0.98
N GLY A 175 2.91 15.87 -0.04
CA GLY A 175 3.51 15.22 -1.20
C GLY A 175 4.27 16.22 -2.07
N LEU A 176 5.18 15.69 -2.88
CA LEU A 176 5.84 16.49 -3.91
C LEU A 176 4.86 16.76 -5.06
N GLU A 177 5.19 17.78 -5.87
CA GLU A 177 4.45 18.06 -7.11
C GLU A 177 4.43 16.81 -8.00
N PRO A 178 3.26 16.21 -8.28
CA PRO A 178 3.19 15.02 -9.10
C PRO A 178 3.42 15.34 -10.58
N PRO A 179 4.10 14.47 -11.34
CA PRO A 179 4.18 14.61 -12.78
C PRO A 179 2.78 14.68 -13.42
N ALA A 180 2.64 15.46 -14.50
CA ALA A 180 1.35 15.68 -15.15
C ALA A 180 0.65 14.36 -15.55
N ALA A 181 1.39 13.40 -16.12
CA ALA A 181 0.85 12.10 -16.51
C ALA A 181 0.34 11.29 -15.30
N VAL A 182 0.98 11.42 -14.13
CA VAL A 182 0.54 10.78 -12.89
C VAL A 182 -0.76 11.40 -12.40
N LEU A 183 -0.84 12.72 -12.36
CA LEU A 183 -2.04 13.43 -11.91
C LEU A 183 -3.23 13.18 -12.84
N ASP A 184 -3.01 13.22 -14.16
CA ASP A 184 -4.02 12.86 -15.18
C ASP A 184 -4.46 11.40 -15.04
N GLY A 185 -3.51 10.51 -14.75
CA GLY A 185 -3.78 9.11 -14.52
C GLY A 185 -4.68 8.88 -13.30
N ILE A 186 -4.38 9.52 -12.17
CA ILE A 186 -5.21 9.39 -10.95
C ILE A 186 -6.62 9.95 -11.22
N ALA A 187 -6.73 11.08 -11.88
CA ALA A 187 -8.03 11.65 -12.24
C ALA A 187 -8.83 10.69 -13.14
N ALA A 188 -8.17 10.09 -14.15
CA ALA A 188 -8.80 9.10 -15.04
C ALA A 188 -9.22 7.84 -14.26
N TYR A 189 -8.38 7.34 -13.34
CA TYR A 189 -8.71 6.18 -12.52
C TYR A 189 -9.90 6.47 -11.60
N VAL A 190 -9.88 7.58 -10.86
CA VAL A 190 -10.99 7.95 -9.96
C VAL A 190 -12.29 8.15 -10.75
N ALA A 191 -12.23 8.76 -11.93
CA ALA A 191 -13.40 8.93 -12.80
C ALA A 191 -13.94 7.58 -13.31
N ALA A 192 -13.05 6.60 -13.55
CA ALA A 192 -13.42 5.28 -14.03
C ALA A 192 -14.00 4.37 -12.94
N ILE A 193 -13.78 4.67 -11.65
CA ILE A 193 -14.43 3.94 -10.55
C ILE A 193 -15.92 4.24 -10.61
N GLY A 194 -16.71 3.24 -10.96
CA GLY A 194 -18.14 3.42 -11.15
C GLY A 194 -18.87 2.11 -11.17
N GLY A 195 -20.20 2.22 -11.23
CA GLY A 195 -21.06 1.07 -11.38
C GLY A 195 -21.28 0.28 -10.08
N ARG A 196 -22.19 -0.67 -10.17
CA ARG A 196 -22.50 -1.63 -9.12
C ARG A 196 -22.00 -3.00 -9.59
N CYS A 197 -20.80 -3.35 -9.23
CA CYS A 197 -20.42 -4.73 -9.18
C CYS A 197 -20.48 -5.16 -7.72
N GLY A 198 -21.26 -6.17 -7.41
CA GLY A 198 -21.51 -6.54 -6.02
C GLY A 198 -20.36 -7.33 -5.41
N GLY A 199 -20.28 -7.26 -4.08
CA GLY A 199 -19.50 -8.15 -3.26
C GLY A 199 -18.03 -7.80 -3.10
N ASP A 200 -17.39 -8.54 -2.19
CA ASP A 200 -15.97 -8.51 -1.95
C ASP A 200 -15.26 -9.53 -2.86
N ALA A 201 -14.09 -9.18 -3.35
CA ALA A 201 -13.21 -10.08 -4.08
C ALA A 201 -12.09 -10.57 -3.18
N ALA A 202 -11.70 -11.84 -3.34
CA ALA A 202 -10.56 -12.39 -2.62
C ALA A 202 -9.27 -11.63 -2.98
N ARG A 203 -8.46 -11.34 -1.98
CA ARG A 203 -7.08 -10.90 -2.18
C ARG A 203 -6.23 -12.10 -2.55
N THR A 204 -5.48 -12.00 -3.62
CA THR A 204 -4.67 -13.09 -4.14
C THR A 204 -3.31 -12.61 -4.59
N ALA A 205 -2.32 -13.49 -4.56
CA ALA A 205 -1.00 -13.23 -5.12
C ALA A 205 -1.06 -12.85 -6.61
N THR A 206 -1.96 -13.49 -7.37
CA THR A 206 -2.18 -13.19 -8.79
C THR A 206 -2.54 -11.73 -9.01
N ARG A 207 -3.47 -11.19 -8.23
CA ARG A 207 -3.92 -9.79 -8.37
C ARG A 207 -2.82 -8.80 -8.00
N GLU A 208 -2.13 -9.04 -6.89
CA GLU A 208 -1.05 -8.15 -6.44
C GLU A 208 0.16 -8.19 -7.38
N ALA A 209 0.50 -9.38 -7.92
CA ALA A 209 1.53 -9.51 -8.95
C ALA A 209 1.14 -8.82 -10.26
N ALA A 210 -0.13 -8.91 -10.65
CA ALA A 210 -0.63 -8.16 -11.82
C ALA A 210 -0.50 -6.64 -11.63
N ASP A 211 -0.73 -6.13 -10.42
CA ASP A 211 -0.55 -4.70 -10.09
C ASP A 211 0.93 -4.26 -10.23
N ALA A 212 1.86 -5.05 -9.71
CA ALA A 212 3.30 -4.78 -9.86
C ALA A 212 3.71 -4.76 -11.34
N LYS A 213 3.25 -5.75 -12.10
CA LYS A 213 3.51 -5.85 -13.54
C LYS A 213 2.91 -4.69 -14.33
N ALA A 214 1.67 -4.31 -14.04
CA ALA A 214 1.01 -3.19 -14.69
C ALA A 214 1.75 -1.86 -14.45
N ALA A 215 2.24 -1.62 -13.24
CA ALA A 215 3.05 -0.46 -12.92
C ALA A 215 4.37 -0.43 -13.73
N VAL A 216 5.03 -1.58 -13.90
CA VAL A 216 6.26 -1.69 -14.72
C VAL A 216 5.98 -1.43 -16.20
N LEU A 217 4.88 -1.98 -16.74
CA LEU A 217 4.48 -1.73 -18.13
C LEU A 217 4.15 -0.25 -18.37
N ALA A 218 3.44 0.38 -17.43
CA ALA A 218 3.18 1.82 -17.50
C ALA A 218 4.46 2.66 -17.42
N ALA A 219 5.43 2.27 -16.57
CA ALA A 219 6.73 2.92 -16.53
C ALA A 219 7.48 2.81 -17.85
N GLN A 220 7.41 1.65 -18.51
CA GLN A 220 8.03 1.43 -19.82
C GLN A 220 7.42 2.33 -20.91
N GLN A 221 6.10 2.49 -20.94
CA GLN A 221 5.39 3.40 -21.85
C GLN A 221 5.79 4.85 -21.62
N LEU A 222 5.90 5.29 -20.33
CA LEU A 222 6.31 6.64 -19.98
C LEU A 222 7.76 6.94 -20.37
N LEU A 223 8.68 5.96 -20.25
CA LEU A 223 10.05 6.10 -20.78
C LEU A 223 10.03 6.26 -22.31
N ALA A 224 9.20 5.53 -23.03
CA ALA A 224 9.05 5.68 -24.49
C ALA A 224 8.46 7.06 -24.86
N ALA A 225 7.63 7.65 -24.01
CA ALA A 225 7.10 9.00 -24.14
C ALA A 225 8.04 10.11 -23.62
N ALA A 226 9.28 9.76 -23.21
CA ALA A 226 10.26 10.65 -22.60
C ALA A 226 9.81 11.32 -21.27
N ASP A 227 8.81 10.76 -20.59
CA ASP A 227 8.36 11.22 -19.27
C ASP A 227 9.09 10.43 -18.17
N GLN A 228 10.36 10.75 -17.94
CA GLN A 228 11.19 10.10 -16.92
C GLN A 228 10.65 10.29 -15.49
N PRO A 229 10.20 11.48 -15.06
CA PRO A 229 9.67 11.67 -13.70
C PRO A 229 8.48 10.76 -13.41
N ALA A 230 7.52 10.66 -14.32
CA ALA A 230 6.38 9.76 -14.17
C ALA A 230 6.81 8.29 -14.18
N ALA A 231 7.72 7.90 -15.08
CA ALA A 231 8.26 6.55 -15.12
C ALA A 231 8.95 6.14 -13.80
N HIS A 232 9.72 7.04 -13.19
CA HIS A 232 10.32 6.84 -11.87
C HIS A 232 9.28 6.57 -10.79
N MET A 233 8.18 7.33 -10.78
CA MET A 233 7.09 7.15 -9.83
C MET A 233 6.37 5.80 -10.03
N LEU A 234 6.18 5.37 -11.28
CA LEU A 234 5.59 4.06 -11.58
C LEU A 234 6.51 2.88 -11.18
N MET A 235 7.82 3.00 -11.39
CA MET A 235 8.77 2.01 -10.87
C MET A 235 8.74 1.96 -9.34
N ALA A 236 8.62 3.10 -8.66
CA ALA A 236 8.46 3.16 -7.21
C ALA A 236 7.12 2.54 -6.76
N ALA A 237 6.03 2.73 -7.51
CA ALA A 237 4.75 2.07 -7.25
C ALA A 237 4.84 0.54 -7.41
N ALA A 238 5.56 0.06 -8.44
CA ALA A 238 5.86 -1.36 -8.61
C ALA A 238 6.62 -1.95 -7.42
N ARG A 239 7.66 -1.24 -6.93
CA ARG A 239 8.41 -1.63 -5.73
C ARG A 239 7.53 -1.67 -4.49
N SER A 240 6.60 -0.74 -4.35
CA SER A 240 5.60 -0.77 -3.26
C SER A 240 4.69 -2.00 -3.34
N ALA A 241 4.29 -2.42 -4.55
CA ALA A 241 3.52 -3.64 -4.76
C ALA A 241 4.35 -4.90 -4.40
N LEU A 242 5.64 -4.94 -4.75
CA LEU A 242 6.53 -6.01 -4.29
C LEU A 242 6.62 -6.08 -2.76
N GLY A 243 6.67 -4.92 -2.08
CA GLY A 243 6.65 -4.86 -0.62
C GLY A 243 5.36 -5.45 -0.01
N ARG A 244 4.19 -5.20 -0.63
CA ARG A 244 2.92 -5.81 -0.19
C ARG A 244 2.90 -7.33 -0.41
N LEU A 245 3.48 -7.82 -1.52
CA LEU A 245 3.68 -9.24 -1.73
C LEU A 245 4.60 -9.85 -0.65
N ASP A 246 5.74 -9.21 -0.38
CA ASP A 246 6.72 -9.68 0.60
C ASP A 246 6.11 -9.84 2.00
N GLU A 247 5.32 -8.87 2.44
CA GLU A 247 4.58 -8.93 3.70
C GLU A 247 3.67 -10.17 3.80
N ARG A 248 3.11 -10.61 2.68
CA ARG A 248 2.24 -11.79 2.61
C ARG A 248 2.99 -13.13 2.60
N TYR A 249 4.25 -13.10 2.17
CA TYR A 249 5.07 -14.31 2.06
C TYR A 249 6.08 -14.48 3.19
N VAL A 250 5.93 -13.75 4.29
CA VAL A 250 6.76 -13.91 5.49
C VAL A 250 6.78 -15.38 5.92
N GLY A 251 7.98 -15.96 6.07
CA GLY A 251 8.17 -17.37 6.42
C GLY A 251 8.02 -18.37 5.28
N VAL A 252 7.72 -17.95 4.06
CA VAL A 252 7.66 -18.82 2.88
C VAL A 252 9.02 -18.82 2.18
N SER A 253 9.80 -19.86 2.39
CA SER A 253 11.19 -19.96 1.91
C SER A 253 11.33 -19.69 0.41
N GLY A 254 12.27 -18.84 0.07
CA GLY A 254 12.70 -18.54 -1.30
C GLY A 254 11.91 -17.48 -2.04
N ILE A 255 10.69 -17.13 -1.59
CA ILE A 255 9.90 -16.05 -2.20
C ILE A 255 10.50 -14.69 -1.83
N ASP A 256 10.90 -14.50 -0.57
CA ASP A 256 11.61 -13.32 -0.05
C ASP A 256 12.81 -12.93 -0.93
N ARG A 257 13.68 -13.89 -1.24
CA ARG A 257 14.86 -13.64 -2.09
C ARG A 257 14.50 -13.28 -3.53
N ARG A 258 13.42 -13.86 -4.08
CA ARG A 258 12.93 -13.51 -5.41
C ARG A 258 12.43 -12.08 -5.43
N LEU A 259 11.59 -11.69 -4.47
CA LEU A 259 11.05 -10.34 -4.36
C LEU A 259 12.14 -9.29 -4.12
N ALA A 260 13.08 -9.55 -3.21
CA ALA A 260 14.23 -8.68 -2.96
C ALA A 260 15.08 -8.48 -4.22
N LYS A 261 15.29 -9.54 -5.02
CA LYS A 261 16.00 -9.44 -6.30
C LYS A 261 15.24 -8.58 -7.29
N ARG A 262 13.91 -8.75 -7.41
CA ARG A 262 13.09 -7.92 -8.32
C ARG A 262 13.08 -6.46 -7.88
N ASP A 263 13.04 -6.17 -6.57
CA ASP A 263 13.15 -4.79 -6.06
C ASP A 263 14.50 -4.17 -6.38
N ALA A 264 15.60 -4.91 -6.17
CA ALA A 264 16.94 -4.43 -6.49
C ALA A 264 17.11 -4.11 -7.99
N GLU A 265 16.56 -4.96 -8.87
CA GLU A 265 16.57 -4.72 -10.31
C GLU A 265 15.78 -3.45 -10.70
N LEU A 266 14.59 -3.21 -10.09
CA LEU A 266 13.84 -1.98 -10.33
C LEU A 266 14.58 -0.74 -9.83
N ARG A 267 15.23 -0.81 -8.67
CA ARG A 267 16.05 0.28 -8.14
C ARG A 267 17.21 0.63 -9.09
N GLN A 268 17.91 -0.37 -9.59
CA GLN A 268 18.98 -0.18 -10.58
C GLN A 268 18.42 0.43 -11.88
N THR A 269 17.25 -0.03 -12.31
CA THR A 269 16.59 0.49 -13.52
C THR A 269 16.15 1.95 -13.34
N GLN A 270 15.70 2.34 -12.15
CA GLN A 270 15.42 3.75 -11.84
C GLN A 270 16.67 4.64 -12.03
N LEU A 271 17.83 4.19 -11.54
CA LEU A 271 19.09 4.92 -11.74
C LEU A 271 19.50 4.95 -13.21
N LEU A 272 19.37 3.83 -13.90
CA LEU A 272 19.70 3.73 -15.34
C LEU A 272 18.80 4.66 -16.19
N ALA A 273 17.54 4.82 -15.83
CA ALA A 273 16.60 5.68 -16.55
C ALA A 273 17.01 7.17 -16.57
N ILE A 274 17.87 7.60 -15.65
CA ILE A 274 18.39 8.97 -15.61
C ILE A 274 19.36 9.23 -16.77
N THR A 275 20.19 8.24 -17.11
CA THR A 275 21.28 8.37 -18.08
C THR A 275 21.00 7.70 -19.41
N ASP A 276 20.23 6.59 -19.39
CA ASP A 276 19.90 5.80 -20.58
C ASP A 276 18.48 5.23 -20.49
N PRO A 277 17.46 6.03 -20.87
CA PRO A 277 16.05 5.61 -20.86
C PRO A 277 15.78 4.39 -21.74
N ALA A 278 16.51 4.24 -22.85
CA ALA A 278 16.33 3.10 -23.78
C ALA A 278 16.81 1.79 -23.14
N ALA A 279 17.99 1.80 -22.52
CA ALA A 279 18.50 0.66 -21.77
C ALA A 279 17.61 0.33 -20.57
N ALA A 280 17.06 1.35 -19.88
CA ALA A 280 16.11 1.18 -18.79
C ALA A 280 14.81 0.51 -19.27
N SER A 281 14.25 0.95 -20.39
CA SER A 281 13.05 0.33 -21.00
C SER A 281 13.31 -1.15 -21.35
N ALA A 282 14.46 -1.45 -21.94
CA ALA A 282 14.86 -2.84 -22.20
C ALA A 282 15.02 -3.67 -20.91
N ALA A 283 15.55 -3.06 -19.82
CA ALA A 283 15.66 -3.70 -18.51
C ALA A 283 14.29 -4.01 -17.91
N LEU A 284 13.30 -3.11 -18.02
CA LEU A 284 11.90 -3.34 -17.58
C LEU A 284 11.28 -4.52 -18.36
N GLY A 285 11.49 -4.63 -19.65
CA GLY A 285 11.01 -5.77 -20.43
C GLY A 285 11.63 -7.11 -20.00
N ARG A 286 12.92 -7.12 -19.62
CA ARG A 286 13.57 -8.31 -19.05
C ARG A 286 13.02 -8.62 -17.65
N TRP A 287 12.79 -7.59 -16.84
CA TRP A 287 12.22 -7.72 -15.52
C TRP A 287 10.84 -8.38 -15.57
N THR A 288 9.96 -7.92 -16.45
CA THR A 288 8.60 -8.46 -16.63
C THR A 288 8.63 -9.96 -16.89
N ARG A 289 9.45 -10.44 -17.85
CA ARG A 289 9.57 -11.87 -18.16
C ARG A 289 10.08 -12.73 -17.01
N ARG A 290 10.96 -12.18 -16.17
CA ARG A 290 11.46 -12.89 -14.98
C ARG A 290 10.42 -12.89 -13.86
N PHE A 291 9.72 -11.78 -13.69
CA PHE A 291 8.68 -11.65 -12.68
C PHE A 291 7.47 -12.55 -12.97
N ASP A 292 7.15 -12.83 -14.24
CA ASP A 292 6.11 -13.79 -14.59
C ASP A 292 6.40 -15.16 -13.98
N LYS A 293 7.65 -15.64 -14.08
CA LYS A 293 8.09 -16.93 -13.45
C LYS A 293 8.04 -16.87 -11.92
N ASP A 294 8.41 -15.73 -11.33
CA ASP A 294 8.34 -15.55 -9.87
C ASP A 294 6.88 -15.50 -9.40
N SER A 295 5.96 -14.94 -10.21
CA SER A 295 4.52 -14.91 -9.94
C SER A 295 3.92 -16.32 -9.93
N GLU A 296 4.30 -17.18 -10.85
CA GLU A 296 3.88 -18.59 -10.85
C GLU A 296 4.28 -19.29 -9.55
N ALA A 297 5.52 -19.08 -9.09
CA ALA A 297 5.98 -19.65 -7.81
C ALA A 297 5.22 -19.08 -6.60
N MET A 298 4.88 -17.78 -6.63
CA MET A 298 4.06 -17.16 -5.58
C MET A 298 2.64 -17.75 -5.55
N VAL A 299 2.00 -17.88 -6.70
CA VAL A 299 0.66 -18.49 -6.82
C VAL A 299 0.66 -19.92 -6.30
N ALA A 300 1.66 -20.73 -6.68
CA ALA A 300 1.80 -22.12 -6.20
C ALA A 300 2.04 -22.22 -4.68
N ALA A 301 2.56 -21.16 -4.06
CA ALA A 301 2.82 -21.10 -2.62
C ALA A 301 1.74 -20.35 -1.82
N GLN A 302 0.69 -19.86 -2.46
CA GLN A 302 -0.29 -18.94 -1.86
C GLN A 302 -0.95 -19.51 -0.60
N ASP A 303 -1.29 -20.80 -0.57
CA ASP A 303 -1.95 -21.43 0.58
C ASP A 303 -1.06 -21.49 1.83
N ARG A 304 0.26 -21.39 1.66
CA ARG A 304 1.25 -21.34 2.75
C ARG A 304 1.62 -19.90 3.16
N SER A 305 0.99 -18.93 2.58
CA SER A 305 1.25 -17.50 2.80
C SER A 305 0.11 -16.84 3.59
N LEU A 306 0.28 -15.56 3.92
CA LEU A 306 -0.74 -14.76 4.60
C LEU A 306 -1.89 -14.30 3.67
N TYR A 307 -1.98 -14.84 2.46
CA TYR A 307 -3.22 -14.82 1.67
C TYR A 307 -4.22 -15.86 2.16
N SER A 308 -3.74 -16.94 2.79
CA SER A 308 -4.58 -17.97 3.39
C SER A 308 -5.18 -17.49 4.71
N ALA A 309 -6.51 -17.59 4.84
CA ALA A 309 -7.20 -17.27 6.08
C ALA A 309 -6.73 -18.14 7.27
N ALA A 310 -6.36 -19.40 7.01
CA ALA A 310 -5.84 -20.31 8.04
C ALA A 310 -4.48 -19.81 8.57
N MET A 311 -3.56 -19.43 7.67
CA MET A 311 -2.25 -18.90 8.05
C MET A 311 -2.38 -17.56 8.79
N LEU A 312 -3.22 -16.66 8.30
CA LEU A 312 -3.52 -15.39 8.99
C LEU A 312 -4.10 -15.62 10.37
N SER A 313 -5.07 -16.54 10.48
CA SER A 313 -5.67 -16.88 11.77
C SER A 313 -4.66 -17.38 12.80
N ALA A 314 -3.59 -18.05 12.37
CA ALA A 314 -2.55 -18.54 13.29
C ALA A 314 -1.72 -17.43 13.95
N ILE A 315 -1.56 -16.27 13.28
CA ILE A 315 -0.72 -15.16 13.74
C ILE A 315 -1.50 -13.98 14.34
N LEU A 316 -2.82 -13.90 14.10
CA LEU A 316 -3.63 -12.84 14.70
C LEU A 316 -3.80 -13.06 16.20
N PRO A 317 -3.77 -11.99 17.02
CA PRO A 317 -4.08 -12.06 18.44
C PRO A 317 -5.42 -12.76 18.71
N ARG A 318 -5.50 -13.47 19.84
CA ARG A 318 -6.75 -14.12 20.28
C ARG A 318 -7.70 -13.11 20.86
#